data_656fdc33e8cbb1b6fa0c58769a4c66e6
#
_entry.id   656fdc33e8cbb1b6fa0c58769a4c66e6
#
_cell.length_a   1.000
_cell.length_b   1.000
_cell.length_c   1.000
_cell.angle_alpha   90.00
_cell.angle_beta   90.00
_cell.angle_gamma   90.00
#
_symmetry.space_group_name_H-M   'P 1'
#
loop_
_entity.id
_entity.type
_entity.pdbx_description
1 polymer ?
#
loop_
_entity_poly.entity_id
_entity_poly.type
_entity_poly.pdbx_seq_one_letter_code
_entity_poly.pdbx_strand_id
1 'polypeptide(L)'
;MKYLVIGAGGTGGSIGAYMTEAGKDVTLIARGEHLKRMQEQGLKMETTKKGNYTVHPVRATDMAHYDEQPDIIFVCVKGYSLEETVPFIRRVAKETTIVIPILNIYGTGGRLQEKLPELLVTDGCIYIAAEIKEPGTIWQNGDIFRIVYG
;
A
#
# COMPACT_ATOMS: atom_id res chain seq x y z
N MET A 1 -12.62 -10.11 -3.40
CA MET A 1 -11.63 -9.91 -2.32
C MET A 1 -11.28 -8.44 -2.25
N LYS A 2 -11.24 -7.91 -1.06
CA LYS A 2 -11.00 -6.49 -0.81
C LYS A 2 -9.58 -6.28 -0.26
N TYR A 3 -8.83 -5.38 -0.88
CA TYR A 3 -7.44 -5.10 -0.55
C TYR A 3 -7.29 -3.68 0.00
N LEU A 4 -6.40 -3.52 0.96
CA LEU A 4 -6.02 -2.23 1.51
C LEU A 4 -4.51 -2.09 1.45
N VAL A 5 -4.01 -0.97 0.94
CA VAL A 5 -2.58 -0.66 0.92
C VAL A 5 -2.36 0.53 1.84
N ILE A 6 -1.64 0.34 2.94
CA ILE A 6 -1.31 1.40 3.87
C ILE A 6 0.02 2.01 3.48
N GLY A 7 -0.02 3.26 3.04
CA GLY A 7 1.15 3.98 2.55
C GLY A 7 1.24 3.94 1.03
N ALA A 8 1.07 5.09 0.40
CA ALA A 8 1.06 5.24 -1.05
C ALA A 8 2.36 5.87 -1.57
N GLY A 9 3.50 5.48 -0.99
CA GLY A 9 4.83 5.85 -1.49
C GLY A 9 5.19 5.07 -2.75
N GLY A 10 6.46 5.02 -3.09
CA GLY A 10 6.91 4.31 -4.29
C GLY A 10 6.46 2.87 -4.34
N THR A 11 6.62 2.15 -3.24
CA THR A 11 6.23 0.75 -3.12
C THR A 11 4.70 0.57 -3.08
N GLY A 12 4.05 1.18 -2.10
CA GLY A 12 2.60 1.05 -1.92
C GLY A 12 1.81 1.65 -3.07
N GLY A 13 2.25 2.78 -3.58
CA GLY A 13 1.63 3.40 -4.74
C GLY A 13 1.70 2.52 -5.99
N SER A 14 2.83 1.86 -6.21
CA SER A 14 2.98 0.93 -7.34
C SER A 14 2.07 -0.28 -7.19
N ILE A 15 2.01 -0.86 -5.98
CA ILE A 15 1.09 -1.98 -5.70
C ILE A 15 -0.35 -1.56 -6.01
N GLY A 16 -0.78 -0.43 -5.47
CA GLY A 16 -2.14 0.06 -5.67
C GLY A 16 -2.47 0.36 -7.11
N ALA A 17 -1.52 0.97 -7.85
CA ALA A 17 -1.71 1.27 -9.26
C ALA A 17 -1.88 0.00 -10.09
N TYR A 18 -0.99 -0.98 -9.92
CA TYR A 18 -1.07 -2.22 -10.67
C TYR A 18 -2.30 -3.04 -10.32
N MET A 19 -2.70 -3.08 -9.08
CA MET A 19 -3.92 -3.77 -8.67
C MET A 19 -5.18 -3.09 -9.21
N THR A 20 -5.20 -1.77 -9.23
CA THR A 20 -6.32 -1.02 -9.81
C THR A 20 -6.43 -1.29 -11.30
N GLU A 21 -5.31 -1.29 -12.03
CA GLU A 21 -5.29 -1.63 -13.45
C GLU A 21 -5.77 -3.06 -13.72
N ALA A 22 -5.47 -3.97 -12.80
CA ALA A 22 -5.90 -5.36 -12.91
C ALA A 22 -7.37 -5.57 -12.54
N GLY A 23 -8.11 -4.52 -12.21
CA GLY A 23 -9.51 -4.60 -11.85
C GLY A 23 -9.78 -5.09 -10.43
N LYS A 24 -8.78 -5.02 -9.54
CA LYS A 24 -8.93 -5.44 -8.15
C LYS A 24 -9.60 -4.35 -7.31
N ASP A 25 -10.33 -4.78 -6.28
CA ASP A 25 -10.95 -3.88 -5.32
C ASP A 25 -9.90 -3.47 -4.28
N VAL A 26 -9.17 -2.40 -4.57
CA VAL A 26 -8.05 -1.92 -3.74
C VAL A 26 -8.25 -0.45 -3.39
N THR A 27 -7.92 -0.12 -2.14
CA THR A 27 -7.91 1.25 -1.64
C THR A 27 -6.53 1.56 -1.09
N LEU A 28 -6.02 2.74 -1.40
CA LEU A 28 -4.74 3.25 -0.90
C LEU A 28 -4.97 4.20 0.25
N ILE A 29 -4.20 4.04 1.31
CA ILE A 29 -4.18 4.99 2.43
C ILE A 29 -3.01 5.93 2.22
N ALA A 30 -3.30 7.20 2.15
CA ALA A 30 -2.32 8.25 1.96
C ALA A 30 -2.73 9.49 2.78
N ARG A 31 -1.95 10.54 2.72
CA ARG A 31 -2.24 11.79 3.43
C ARG A 31 -1.61 12.97 2.71
N GLY A 32 -2.03 14.18 3.09
CA GLY A 32 -1.45 15.41 2.60
C GLY A 32 -1.71 15.66 1.12
N GLU A 33 -0.78 16.36 0.49
CA GLU A 33 -0.90 16.75 -0.91
C GLU A 33 -0.90 15.54 -1.85
N HIS A 34 -0.16 14.48 -1.51
CA HIS A 34 -0.14 13.25 -2.30
C HIS A 34 -1.55 12.63 -2.37
N LEU A 35 -2.24 12.52 -1.24
CA LEU A 35 -3.61 12.03 -1.22
C LEU A 35 -4.53 12.91 -2.07
N LYS A 36 -4.43 14.23 -1.90
CA LYS A 36 -5.27 15.17 -2.63
C LYS A 36 -5.11 15.02 -4.14
N ARG A 37 -3.86 14.93 -4.62
CA ARG A 37 -3.57 14.75 -6.05
C ARG A 37 -4.12 13.42 -6.57
N MET A 38 -3.97 12.36 -5.80
CA MET A 38 -4.50 11.05 -6.17
C MET A 38 -6.02 11.06 -6.30
N GLN A 39 -6.72 11.72 -5.40
CA GLN A 39 -8.17 11.83 -5.43
C GLN A 39 -8.67 12.68 -6.61
N GLU A 40 -7.98 13.76 -6.92
CA GLU A 40 -8.39 14.69 -7.97
C GLU A 40 -7.99 14.24 -9.38
N GLN A 41 -6.79 13.67 -9.54
CA GLN A 41 -6.19 13.42 -10.84
C GLN A 41 -5.81 11.97 -11.09
N GLY A 42 -5.97 11.09 -10.10
CA GLY A 42 -5.47 9.73 -10.16
C GLY A 42 -4.01 9.64 -9.78
N LEU A 43 -3.41 8.46 -9.96
CA LEU A 43 -2.01 8.20 -9.66
C LEU A 43 -1.22 8.11 -10.96
N LYS A 44 -0.31 9.05 -11.15
CA LYS A 44 0.55 9.07 -12.33
C LYS A 44 1.75 8.15 -12.11
N MET A 45 1.98 7.29 -13.09
CA MET A 45 3.10 6.36 -13.09
C MET A 45 4.09 6.73 -14.19
N GLU A 46 5.33 6.98 -13.80
CA GLU A 46 6.44 7.17 -14.74
C GLU A 46 7.35 5.96 -14.63
N THR A 47 7.32 5.10 -15.63
CA THR A 47 8.02 3.81 -15.58
C THR A 47 8.96 3.66 -16.77
N THR A 48 10.09 2.97 -16.56
CA THR A 48 11.01 2.67 -17.65
C THR A 48 10.47 1.61 -18.59
N LYS A 49 9.72 0.64 -18.07
CA LYS A 49 9.19 -0.48 -18.85
C LYS A 49 7.93 -0.14 -19.63
N LYS A 50 6.98 0.54 -18.97
CA LYS A 50 5.65 0.81 -19.52
C LYS A 50 5.48 2.25 -20.02
N GLY A 51 6.48 3.10 -19.87
CA GLY A 51 6.38 4.51 -20.15
C GLY A 51 5.58 5.25 -19.09
N ASN A 52 5.02 6.40 -19.46
CA ASN A 52 4.29 7.26 -18.54
C ASN A 52 2.79 7.13 -18.78
N TYR A 53 2.03 6.91 -17.72
CA TYR A 53 0.58 6.80 -17.80
C TYR A 53 -0.06 7.17 -16.47
N THR A 54 -1.37 7.33 -16.45
CA THR A 54 -2.11 7.68 -15.24
C THR A 54 -3.18 6.63 -14.96
N VAL A 55 -3.22 6.15 -13.72
CA VAL A 55 -4.29 5.27 -13.25
C VAL A 55 -5.37 6.14 -12.63
N HIS A 56 -6.53 6.23 -13.30
CA HIS A 56 -7.62 7.09 -12.87
C HIS A 56 -8.97 6.45 -13.27
N PRO A 57 -9.94 6.34 -12.35
CA PRO A 57 -9.81 6.71 -10.94
C PRO A 57 -8.97 5.71 -10.15
N VAL A 58 -8.38 6.19 -9.06
CA VAL A 58 -7.75 5.37 -8.05
C VAL A 58 -8.45 5.64 -6.73
N ARG A 59 -8.78 4.59 -5.97
CA ARG A 59 -9.43 4.76 -4.67
C ARG A 59 -8.38 5.04 -3.61
N ALA A 60 -8.44 6.23 -3.05
CA ALA A 60 -7.50 6.67 -2.03
C ALA A 60 -8.23 7.49 -0.98
N THR A 61 -7.85 7.29 0.28
CA THR A 61 -8.38 8.02 1.43
C THR A 61 -7.34 8.03 2.54
N ASP A 62 -7.65 8.67 3.65
CA ASP A 62 -6.79 8.64 4.83
C ASP A 62 -7.30 7.60 5.84
N MET A 63 -6.53 7.38 6.92
CA MET A 63 -6.92 6.41 7.94
C MET A 63 -8.24 6.77 8.63
N ALA A 64 -8.50 8.06 8.84
CA ALA A 64 -9.68 8.51 9.56
C ALA A 64 -10.97 8.25 8.79
N HIS A 65 -10.94 8.28 7.47
CA HIS A 65 -12.11 8.16 6.61
C HIS A 65 -12.34 6.76 6.03
N TYR A 66 -11.37 5.86 6.17
CA TYR A 66 -11.55 4.48 5.70
C TYR A 66 -12.46 3.71 6.65
N ASP A 67 -13.53 3.14 6.12
CA ASP A 67 -14.57 2.47 6.92
C ASP A 67 -14.96 1.08 6.42
N GLU A 68 -14.16 0.48 5.55
CA GLU A 68 -14.42 -0.86 5.04
C GLU A 68 -13.64 -1.92 5.83
N GLN A 69 -13.90 -3.19 5.55
CA GLN A 69 -13.20 -4.32 6.16
C GLN A 69 -12.43 -5.10 5.10
N PRO A 70 -11.11 -4.90 5.00
CA PRO A 70 -10.32 -5.56 3.97
C PRO A 70 -10.07 -7.04 4.29
N ASP A 71 -9.86 -7.82 3.24
CA ASP A 71 -9.44 -9.20 3.35
C ASP A 71 -7.92 -9.31 3.47
N ILE A 72 -7.20 -8.46 2.76
CA ILE A 72 -5.74 -8.41 2.78
C ILE A 72 -5.28 -6.97 2.93
N ILE A 73 -4.34 -6.75 3.86
CA ILE A 73 -3.72 -5.45 4.11
C ILE A 73 -2.23 -5.54 3.79
N PHE A 74 -1.78 -4.72 2.85
CA PHE A 74 -0.35 -4.51 2.61
C PHE A 74 0.09 -3.29 3.42
N VAL A 75 1.09 -3.46 4.28
CA VAL A 75 1.62 -2.37 5.10
C VAL A 75 2.91 -1.88 4.48
N CYS A 76 2.83 -0.72 3.84
CA CYS A 76 3.95 -0.10 3.13
C CYS A 76 4.22 1.26 3.77
N VAL A 77 4.80 1.24 4.97
CA VAL A 77 4.87 2.40 5.88
C VAL A 77 5.88 3.46 5.48
N LYS A 78 5.71 4.04 4.32
CA LYS A 78 6.47 5.22 3.97
C LYS A 78 5.62 6.44 4.30
N GLY A 79 6.05 7.24 5.26
CA GLY A 79 5.29 8.38 5.76
C GLY A 79 4.39 8.08 6.95
N TYR A 80 4.27 6.79 7.33
CA TYR A 80 3.58 6.36 8.55
C TYR A 80 4.55 5.47 9.35
N SER A 81 4.51 5.58 10.67
CA SER A 81 5.25 4.63 11.50
C SER A 81 4.43 3.34 11.65
N LEU A 82 5.12 2.24 11.94
CA LEU A 82 4.45 0.97 12.22
C LEU A 82 3.49 1.12 13.41
N GLU A 83 3.88 1.91 14.39
CA GLU A 83 3.06 2.18 15.58
C GLU A 83 1.73 2.85 15.23
N GLU A 84 1.72 3.76 14.28
CA GLU A 84 0.49 4.43 13.83
C GLU A 84 -0.47 3.46 13.15
N THR A 85 0.05 2.44 12.49
CA THR A 85 -0.78 1.50 11.72
C THR A 85 -1.52 0.51 12.60
N VAL A 86 -0.98 0.18 13.78
CA VAL A 86 -1.55 -0.85 14.65
C VAL A 86 -3.00 -0.56 15.08
N PRO A 87 -3.32 0.61 15.67
CA PRO A 87 -4.70 0.87 16.05
C PRO A 87 -5.63 0.97 14.85
N PHE A 88 -5.14 1.46 13.72
CA PHE A 88 -5.93 1.52 12.49
C PHE A 88 -6.26 0.11 11.97
N ILE A 89 -5.27 -0.78 11.92
CA ILE A 89 -5.48 -2.16 11.48
C ILE A 89 -6.49 -2.87 12.39
N ARG A 90 -6.38 -2.69 13.71
CA ARG A 90 -7.35 -3.26 14.65
C ARG A 90 -8.77 -2.79 14.39
N ARG A 91 -8.93 -1.52 14.04
CA ARG A 91 -10.25 -0.95 13.79
C ARG A 91 -10.90 -1.53 12.53
N VAL A 92 -10.15 -1.75 11.47
CA VAL A 92 -10.70 -2.13 10.17
C VAL A 92 -10.63 -3.62 9.88
N ALA A 93 -9.75 -4.37 10.51
CA ALA A 93 -9.57 -5.79 10.25
C ALA A 93 -10.74 -6.63 10.80
N LYS A 94 -11.08 -7.66 10.06
CA LYS A 94 -11.95 -8.75 10.55
C LYS A 94 -11.08 -9.95 10.92
N GLU A 95 -11.64 -10.96 11.55
CA GLU A 95 -10.88 -12.13 12.04
C GLU A 95 -10.06 -12.83 10.97
N THR A 96 -10.55 -12.82 9.74
CA THR A 96 -9.90 -13.50 8.62
C THR A 96 -8.94 -12.62 7.83
N THR A 97 -8.78 -11.35 8.20
CA THR A 97 -7.87 -10.44 7.51
C THR A 97 -6.42 -10.89 7.64
N ILE A 98 -5.73 -10.92 6.52
CA ILE A 98 -4.29 -11.24 6.47
C ILE A 98 -3.52 -9.94 6.31
N VAL A 99 -2.51 -9.73 7.15
CA VAL A 99 -1.66 -8.54 7.14
C VAL A 99 -0.30 -8.90 6.59
N ILE A 100 0.12 -8.22 5.53
CA ILE A 100 1.38 -8.46 4.84
C ILE A 100 2.21 -7.17 4.89
N PRO A 101 3.14 -7.05 5.86
CA PRO A 101 4.05 -5.91 5.85
C PRO A 101 5.08 -6.06 4.73
N ILE A 102 5.25 -4.99 3.96
CA ILE A 102 6.18 -4.94 2.85
C ILE A 102 7.26 -3.94 3.21
N LEU A 103 8.24 -4.40 3.96
CA LEU A 103 9.36 -3.58 4.41
C LEU A 103 10.66 -4.35 4.20
N ASN A 104 11.72 -3.62 3.87
CA ASN A 104 13.05 -4.21 3.66
C ASN A 104 13.81 -4.43 4.98
N ILE A 105 13.09 -4.56 6.09
CA ILE A 105 13.65 -4.79 7.40
C ILE A 105 13.24 -6.17 7.88
N TYR A 106 14.24 -7.02 8.11
CA TYR A 106 14.03 -8.37 8.61
C TYR A 106 13.31 -8.36 9.97
N GLY A 107 12.35 -9.26 10.13
CA GLY A 107 11.63 -9.40 11.40
C GLY A 107 10.45 -8.45 11.60
N THR A 108 10.12 -7.63 10.62
CA THR A 108 8.98 -6.69 10.74
C THR A 108 7.66 -7.42 10.92
N GLY A 109 7.46 -8.53 10.21
CA GLY A 109 6.26 -9.36 10.35
C GLY A 109 6.12 -9.89 11.77
N GLY A 110 7.20 -10.38 12.37
CA GLY A 110 7.19 -10.86 13.74
C GLY A 110 6.84 -9.78 14.76
N ARG A 111 7.42 -8.59 14.61
CA ARG A 111 7.11 -7.47 15.50
C ARG A 111 5.66 -7.02 15.38
N LEU A 112 5.13 -6.98 14.16
CA LEU A 112 3.74 -6.64 13.94
C LEU A 112 2.81 -7.74 14.46
N GLN A 113 3.18 -9.00 14.31
CA GLN A 113 2.41 -10.12 14.85
C GLN A 113 2.28 -10.06 16.37
N GLU A 114 3.35 -9.65 17.07
CA GLU A 114 3.31 -9.46 18.53
C GLU A 114 2.29 -8.41 18.94
N LYS A 115 2.12 -7.37 18.13
CA LYS A 115 1.18 -6.28 18.41
C LYS A 115 -0.24 -6.60 17.94
N LEU A 116 -0.40 -7.55 17.04
CA LEU A 116 -1.68 -7.97 16.47
C LEU A 116 -1.81 -9.50 16.59
N PRO A 117 -1.83 -10.04 17.84
CA PRO A 117 -1.82 -11.49 18.02
C PRO A 117 -3.09 -12.19 17.52
N GLU A 118 -4.18 -11.45 17.37
CA GLU A 118 -5.46 -11.97 16.91
C GLU A 118 -5.54 -12.11 15.38
N LEU A 119 -4.56 -11.59 14.64
CA LEU A 119 -4.55 -11.61 13.18
C LEU A 119 -3.41 -12.46 12.64
N LEU A 120 -3.57 -12.95 11.42
CA LEU A 120 -2.48 -13.60 10.71
C LEU A 120 -1.61 -12.52 10.06
N VAL A 121 -0.38 -12.40 10.53
CA VAL A 121 0.62 -11.47 9.98
C VAL A 121 1.75 -12.29 9.37
N THR A 122 2.04 -12.04 8.10
CA THR A 122 3.12 -12.74 7.40
C THR A 122 4.33 -11.82 7.25
N ASP A 123 5.47 -12.38 6.89
CA ASP A 123 6.58 -11.58 6.39
C ASP A 123 6.41 -11.37 4.89
N GLY A 124 6.86 -10.21 4.41
CA GLY A 124 6.81 -9.91 2.99
C GLY A 124 7.98 -9.04 2.58
N CYS A 125 8.42 -9.18 1.36
CA CYS A 125 9.38 -8.27 0.76
C CYS A 125 8.99 -7.97 -0.68
N ILE A 126 9.50 -6.86 -1.19
CA ILE A 126 9.22 -6.44 -2.56
C ILE A 126 10.51 -6.13 -3.28
N TYR A 127 10.57 -6.54 -4.53
CA TYR A 127 11.66 -6.21 -5.44
C TYR A 127 11.16 -5.15 -6.41
N ILE A 128 11.47 -3.91 -6.11
CA ILE A 128 11.06 -2.74 -6.90
C ILE A 128 11.99 -1.57 -6.58
N ALA A 129 12.28 -0.76 -7.57
CA ALA A 129 12.93 0.53 -7.38
C ALA A 129 11.93 1.62 -7.75
N ALA A 130 11.30 2.22 -6.76
CA ALA A 130 10.27 3.22 -6.96
C ALA A 130 10.26 4.26 -5.85
N GLU A 131 9.87 5.48 -6.19
CA GLU A 131 9.77 6.58 -5.24
C GLU A 131 8.69 7.57 -5.68
N ILE A 132 8.22 8.40 -4.75
CA ILE A 132 7.37 9.54 -5.10
C ILE A 132 8.25 10.59 -5.75
N LYS A 133 7.98 10.90 -7.00
CA LYS A 133 8.68 11.96 -7.73
C LYS A 133 8.15 13.34 -7.30
N GLU A 134 6.84 13.44 -7.21
CA GLU A 134 6.10 14.61 -6.72
C GLU A 134 4.74 14.13 -6.24
N PRO A 135 3.97 14.92 -5.49
CA PRO A 135 2.64 14.50 -5.06
C PRO A 135 1.78 14.02 -6.23
N GLY A 136 1.25 12.80 -6.10
CA GLY A 136 0.43 12.17 -7.14
C GLY A 136 1.20 11.45 -8.24
N THR A 137 2.52 11.45 -8.19
CA THR A 137 3.36 10.83 -9.24
C THR A 137 4.38 9.88 -8.62
N ILE A 138 4.37 8.63 -9.07
CA ILE A 138 5.34 7.60 -8.70
C ILE A 138 6.30 7.38 -9.88
N TRP A 139 7.59 7.39 -9.60
CA TRP A 139 8.62 7.02 -10.56
C TRP A 139 9.16 5.64 -10.22
N GLN A 140 9.11 4.74 -11.19
CA GLN A 140 9.62 3.39 -11.06
C GLN A 140 10.75 3.16 -12.05
N ASN A 141 11.92 2.83 -11.54
CA ASN A 141 13.10 2.54 -12.35
C ASN A 141 13.25 1.03 -12.52
N GLY A 142 13.57 0.60 -13.74
CA GLY A 142 13.74 -0.82 -14.06
C GLY A 142 12.43 -1.52 -14.36
N ASP A 143 12.51 -2.82 -14.60
CA ASP A 143 11.39 -3.63 -15.04
C ASP A 143 11.00 -4.71 -14.02
N ILE A 144 11.59 -4.68 -12.82
CA ILE A 144 11.31 -5.66 -11.78
C ILE A 144 10.21 -5.16 -10.86
N PHE A 145 9.15 -5.95 -10.76
CA PHE A 145 8.11 -5.77 -9.75
C PHE A 145 7.75 -7.18 -9.24
N ARG A 146 8.15 -7.48 -8.02
CA ARG A 146 7.93 -8.80 -7.44
C ARG A 146 7.70 -8.70 -5.95
N ILE A 147 6.64 -9.33 -5.48
CA ILE A 147 6.32 -9.44 -4.06
C ILE A 147 6.48 -10.89 -3.64
N VAL A 148 7.18 -11.10 -2.53
CA VAL A 148 7.35 -12.42 -1.92
C VAL A 148 6.85 -12.32 -0.48
N TYR A 149 5.99 -13.24 -0.08
CA TYR A 149 5.43 -13.26 1.27
C TYR A 149 5.22 -14.70 1.75
N GLY A 150 5.14 -14.84 3.04
CA GLY A 150 4.94 -16.15 3.66
C GLY A 150 5.13 -16.17 5.15
#